data_50ba90deb5a8de5c76c403ba70efb41f
#
_entry.id   50ba90deb5a8de5c76c403ba70efb41f
#
_cell.length_a   1.000
_cell.length_b   1.000
_cell.length_c   1.000
_cell.angle_alpha   90.00
_cell.angle_beta   90.00
_cell.angle_gamma   90.00
#
_symmetry.space_group_name_H-M   'P 1'
#
loop_
_entity.id
_entity.type
_entity.pdbx_description
1 polymer ?
#
loop_
_entity_poly.entity_id
_entity_poly.type
_entity_poly.pdbx_seq_one_letter_code
_entity_poly.pdbx_strand_id
1 'polypeptide(L)'
;MDVEVAILRSMMKNARTETVSGIDFIIGSLEGRRVVLARSGVGKVFAALCAQTMILKFGVTEIVNSGVAGTLTPELHIGDVAISTACVQHDMDTTAVGDPVGLISGINMIELPADTKIADELDRVCAAANVNHRLGVIASGDQFVHTTERRVWIVSTFNASAVEMEAAAIAQVCFVNKIPFAAIRVISDEASGDVKIDYMTFVKAAAATSSDIALRWLRARA
;
A
#
# COMPACT_ATOMS: atom_id res chain seq x y z
N MET A 1 7.30 1.09 -6.42
CA MET A 1 8.46 1.92 -6.89
C MET A 1 9.20 1.17 -8.00
N ASP A 2 10.08 1.85 -8.77
CA ASP A 2 10.82 1.19 -9.86
C ASP A 2 11.68 0.03 -9.38
N VAL A 3 12.31 0.16 -8.21
CA VAL A 3 13.16 -0.88 -7.62
C VAL A 3 12.37 -2.13 -7.27
N GLU A 4 11.19 -2.01 -6.66
CA GLU A 4 10.32 -3.14 -6.32
C GLU A 4 9.86 -3.87 -7.58
N VAL A 5 9.35 -3.11 -8.55
CA VAL A 5 8.90 -3.67 -9.84
C VAL A 5 10.05 -4.37 -10.56
N ALA A 6 11.26 -3.81 -10.56
CA ALA A 6 12.43 -4.42 -11.20
C ALA A 6 12.81 -5.76 -10.55
N ILE A 7 12.81 -5.83 -9.21
CA ILE A 7 13.11 -7.07 -8.47
C ILE A 7 12.09 -8.16 -8.82
N LEU A 8 10.80 -7.88 -8.66
CA LEU A 8 9.75 -8.85 -8.91
C LEU A 8 9.70 -9.26 -10.39
N ARG A 9 9.86 -8.30 -11.32
CA ARG A 9 9.92 -8.57 -12.76
C ARG A 9 11.04 -9.53 -13.13
N SER A 10 12.23 -9.36 -12.55
CA SER A 10 13.38 -10.23 -12.85
C SER A 10 13.14 -11.70 -12.51
N MET A 11 12.20 -11.98 -11.62
CA MET A 11 11.83 -13.33 -11.17
C MET A 11 10.60 -13.90 -11.90
N MET A 12 9.89 -13.06 -12.66
CA MET A 12 8.71 -13.51 -13.41
C MET A 12 9.10 -14.40 -14.60
N LYS A 13 8.31 -15.46 -14.81
CA LYS A 13 8.38 -16.31 -15.99
C LYS A 13 7.34 -15.89 -17.02
N ASN A 14 7.67 -16.02 -18.31
CA ASN A 14 6.79 -15.68 -19.43
C ASN A 14 6.22 -14.24 -19.33
N ALA A 15 7.05 -13.32 -18.86
CA ALA A 15 6.64 -11.94 -18.64
C ALA A 15 6.48 -11.19 -19.97
N ARG A 16 5.32 -10.58 -20.18
CA ARG A 16 5.05 -9.62 -21.24
C ARG A 16 4.59 -8.30 -20.65
N THR A 17 4.91 -7.20 -21.28
CA THR A 17 4.49 -5.87 -20.86
C THR A 17 3.41 -5.35 -21.80
N GLU A 18 2.39 -4.71 -21.24
CA GLU A 18 1.36 -3.99 -21.96
C GLU A 18 1.16 -2.63 -21.29
N THR A 19 1.29 -1.55 -22.08
CA THR A 19 1.15 -0.18 -21.57
C THR A 19 -0.29 0.32 -21.76
N VAL A 20 -0.89 0.82 -20.69
CA VAL A 20 -2.24 1.42 -20.69
C VAL A 20 -2.20 2.71 -19.91
N SER A 21 -2.68 3.80 -20.49
CA SER A 21 -2.69 5.14 -19.86
C SER A 21 -1.32 5.57 -19.30
N GLY A 22 -0.24 5.18 -19.99
CA GLY A 22 1.13 5.47 -19.57
C GLY A 22 1.67 4.60 -18.40
N ILE A 23 0.89 3.61 -17.95
CA ILE A 23 1.30 2.64 -16.92
C ILE A 23 1.66 1.32 -17.59
N ASP A 24 2.84 0.79 -17.27
CA ASP A 24 3.28 -0.52 -17.73
C ASP A 24 2.75 -1.63 -16.81
N PHE A 25 1.98 -2.55 -17.39
CA PHE A 25 1.48 -3.75 -16.74
C PHE A 25 2.29 -4.94 -17.25
N ILE A 26 2.93 -5.64 -16.32
CA ILE A 26 3.76 -6.82 -16.60
C ILE A 26 2.96 -8.05 -16.22
N ILE A 27 2.57 -8.84 -17.21
CA ILE A 27 1.74 -10.03 -17.05
C ILE A 27 2.65 -11.25 -17.20
N GLY A 28 2.61 -12.14 -16.22
CA GLY A 28 3.43 -13.35 -16.25
C GLY A 28 3.11 -14.29 -15.10
N SER A 29 4.04 -15.18 -14.80
CA SER A 29 3.95 -16.10 -13.66
C SER A 29 5.06 -15.78 -12.66
N LEU A 30 4.70 -15.68 -11.39
CA LEU A 30 5.62 -15.49 -10.27
C LEU A 30 5.26 -16.52 -9.19
N GLU A 31 6.24 -17.28 -8.72
CA GLU A 31 6.05 -18.38 -7.77
C GLU A 31 4.89 -19.34 -8.15
N GLY A 32 4.82 -19.69 -9.44
CA GLY A 32 3.79 -20.59 -9.98
C GLY A 32 2.40 -19.98 -10.20
N ARG A 33 2.18 -18.73 -9.80
CA ARG A 33 0.89 -18.05 -9.91
C ARG A 33 0.88 -17.04 -11.04
N ARG A 34 -0.26 -16.85 -11.70
CA ARG A 34 -0.44 -15.76 -12.66
C ARG A 34 -0.50 -14.43 -11.91
N VAL A 35 0.35 -13.50 -12.28
CA VAL A 35 0.49 -12.19 -11.63
C VAL A 35 0.45 -11.08 -12.67
N VAL A 36 -0.19 -9.97 -12.33
CA VAL A 36 -0.08 -8.69 -13.02
C VAL A 36 0.66 -7.74 -12.07
N LEU A 37 1.83 -7.30 -12.47
CA LEU A 37 2.68 -6.39 -11.71
C LEU A 37 2.67 -5.02 -12.41
N ALA A 38 2.48 -3.94 -11.65
CA ALA A 38 2.58 -2.59 -12.19
C ALA A 38 3.12 -1.62 -11.14
N ARG A 39 3.78 -0.56 -11.62
CA ARG A 39 4.06 0.63 -10.83
C ARG A 39 2.88 1.59 -11.01
N SER A 40 2.11 1.80 -9.95
CA SER A 40 0.93 2.67 -10.02
C SER A 40 1.25 4.14 -10.33
N GLY A 41 2.45 4.61 -10.01
CA GLY A 41 2.77 6.03 -9.95
C GLY A 41 2.53 6.59 -8.54
N VAL A 42 2.71 7.89 -8.36
CA VAL A 42 2.55 8.55 -7.05
C VAL A 42 1.19 9.22 -6.99
N GLY A 43 0.53 9.05 -5.86
CA GLY A 43 -0.74 9.71 -5.54
C GLY A 43 -1.98 8.93 -5.94
N LYS A 44 -3.10 9.39 -5.40
CA LYS A 44 -4.39 8.67 -5.42
C LYS A 44 -4.95 8.43 -6.81
N VAL A 45 -4.81 9.40 -7.72
CA VAL A 45 -5.36 9.29 -9.09
C VAL A 45 -4.66 8.19 -9.88
N PHE A 46 -3.32 8.18 -9.89
CA PHE A 46 -2.57 7.12 -10.58
C PHE A 46 -2.82 5.75 -9.96
N ALA A 47 -2.88 5.69 -8.64
CA ALA A 47 -3.18 4.45 -7.91
C ALA A 47 -4.55 3.87 -8.29
N ALA A 48 -5.57 4.72 -8.35
CA ALA A 48 -6.93 4.33 -8.77
C ALA A 48 -6.98 3.87 -10.22
N LEU A 49 -6.35 4.61 -11.15
CA LEU A 49 -6.27 4.22 -12.58
C LEU A 49 -5.58 2.86 -12.75
N CYS A 50 -4.49 2.63 -12.03
CA CYS A 50 -3.76 1.36 -12.06
C CYS A 50 -4.64 0.21 -11.58
N ALA A 51 -5.25 0.33 -10.39
CA ALA A 51 -6.09 -0.70 -9.81
C ALA A 51 -7.32 -1.01 -10.69
N GLN A 52 -8.00 0.02 -11.19
CA GLN A 52 -9.17 -0.16 -12.07
C GLN A 52 -8.79 -0.87 -13.38
N THR A 53 -7.64 -0.52 -13.96
CA THR A 53 -7.13 -1.19 -15.16
C THR A 53 -6.79 -2.67 -14.89
N MET A 54 -6.16 -2.97 -13.75
CA MET A 54 -5.89 -4.35 -13.33
C MET A 54 -7.17 -5.18 -13.27
N ILE A 55 -8.24 -4.62 -12.71
CA ILE A 55 -9.52 -5.29 -12.56
C ILE A 55 -10.20 -5.49 -13.91
N LEU A 56 -10.43 -4.41 -14.66
CA LEU A 56 -11.26 -4.45 -15.87
C LEU A 56 -10.56 -5.08 -17.07
N LYS A 57 -9.26 -4.80 -17.23
CA LYS A 57 -8.54 -5.26 -18.43
C LYS A 57 -7.85 -6.60 -18.22
N PHE A 58 -7.25 -6.81 -17.05
CA PHE A 58 -6.45 -8.01 -16.79
C PHE A 58 -7.17 -9.07 -15.94
N GLY A 59 -8.36 -8.74 -15.42
CA GLY A 59 -9.22 -9.67 -14.69
C GLY A 59 -8.57 -10.18 -13.40
N VAL A 60 -7.86 -9.30 -12.68
CA VAL A 60 -7.30 -9.68 -11.38
C VAL A 60 -8.41 -9.92 -10.37
N THR A 61 -8.24 -10.91 -9.52
CA THR A 61 -9.24 -11.34 -8.53
C THR A 61 -8.91 -10.89 -7.11
N GLU A 62 -7.73 -10.36 -6.89
CA GLU A 62 -7.26 -9.77 -5.64
C GLU A 62 -6.13 -8.79 -5.93
N ILE A 63 -5.94 -7.79 -5.08
CA ILE A 63 -4.85 -6.81 -5.19
C ILE A 63 -4.12 -6.70 -3.86
N VAL A 64 -2.79 -6.83 -3.90
CA VAL A 64 -1.90 -6.45 -2.80
C VAL A 64 -1.07 -5.26 -3.23
N ASN A 65 -1.18 -4.17 -2.49
CA ASN A 65 -0.41 -2.97 -2.72
C ASN A 65 0.82 -2.95 -1.82
N SER A 66 2.00 -3.12 -2.41
CA SER A 66 3.27 -3.05 -1.70
C SER A 66 3.94 -1.69 -1.91
N GLY A 67 4.74 -1.27 -0.93
CA GLY A 67 5.46 0.01 -0.99
C GLY A 67 6.11 0.40 0.32
N VAL A 68 6.46 1.68 0.42
CA VAL A 68 7.04 2.28 1.62
C VAL A 68 6.09 3.25 2.27
N ALA A 69 6.32 3.59 3.54
CA ALA A 69 5.53 4.56 4.29
C ALA A 69 6.35 5.21 5.40
N GLY A 70 5.91 6.39 5.85
CA GLY A 70 6.35 6.97 7.12
C GLY A 70 5.59 6.34 8.29
N THR A 71 6.28 6.07 9.41
CA THR A 71 5.60 5.57 10.61
C THR A 71 4.79 6.65 11.30
N LEU A 72 3.68 6.25 11.90
CA LEU A 72 2.82 7.08 12.76
C LEU A 72 2.70 6.52 14.19
N THR A 73 3.43 5.46 14.50
CA THR A 73 3.41 4.80 15.81
C THR A 73 4.83 4.56 16.33
N PRO A 74 5.06 4.64 17.65
CA PRO A 74 6.37 4.30 18.23
C PRO A 74 6.71 2.81 18.19
N GLU A 75 5.79 1.95 17.77
CA GLU A 75 5.99 0.50 17.70
C GLU A 75 6.64 0.05 16.38
N LEU A 76 6.73 0.94 15.38
CA LEU A 76 7.34 0.66 14.08
C LEU A 76 8.49 1.62 13.82
N HIS A 77 9.63 1.05 13.44
CA HIS A 77 10.87 1.75 13.09
C HIS A 77 11.24 1.52 11.63
N ILE A 78 12.24 2.22 11.12
CA ILE A 78 12.74 2.04 9.74
C ILE A 78 13.11 0.56 9.51
N GLY A 79 12.56 -0.02 8.45
CA GLY A 79 12.71 -1.43 8.09
C GLY A 79 11.59 -2.34 8.59
N ASP A 80 10.78 -1.90 9.57
CA ASP A 80 9.61 -2.63 10.05
C ASP A 80 8.45 -2.56 9.05
N VAL A 81 7.41 -3.34 9.27
CA VAL A 81 6.31 -3.51 8.32
C VAL A 81 4.96 -3.12 8.94
N ALA A 82 4.22 -2.25 8.25
CA ALA A 82 2.80 -2.01 8.50
C ALA A 82 1.95 -2.83 7.53
N ILE A 83 0.96 -3.56 8.05
CA ILE A 83 -0.03 -4.33 7.28
C ILE A 83 -1.40 -3.69 7.51
N SER A 84 -2.15 -3.42 6.44
CA SER A 84 -3.45 -2.78 6.58
C SER A 84 -4.51 -3.69 7.20
N THR A 85 -5.19 -3.20 8.24
CA THR A 85 -6.52 -3.67 8.65
C THR A 85 -7.62 -2.89 7.94
N ALA A 86 -7.34 -1.61 7.67
CA ALA A 86 -8.14 -0.70 6.87
C ALA A 86 -7.25 0.40 6.27
N CYS A 87 -7.76 1.12 5.29
CA CYS A 87 -7.14 2.32 4.75
C CYS A 87 -8.08 3.50 4.86
N VAL A 88 -7.54 4.71 5.11
CA VAL A 88 -8.29 5.96 5.19
C VAL A 88 -7.69 7.02 4.27
N GLN A 89 -8.51 7.91 3.73
CA GLN A 89 -8.03 9.09 3.01
C GLN A 89 -7.95 10.27 3.98
N HIS A 90 -6.76 10.57 4.50
CA HIS A 90 -6.58 11.62 5.50
C HIS A 90 -6.74 13.05 4.96
N ASP A 91 -6.82 13.22 3.65
CA ASP A 91 -7.01 14.49 2.96
C ASP A 91 -8.40 14.62 2.32
N MET A 92 -9.31 13.65 2.54
CA MET A 92 -10.70 13.74 2.15
C MET A 92 -11.46 14.58 3.19
N ASP A 93 -11.91 15.75 2.81
CA ASP A 93 -12.55 16.69 3.71
C ASP A 93 -13.76 17.37 3.07
N THR A 94 -14.93 17.00 3.55
CA THR A 94 -16.22 17.60 3.23
C THR A 94 -16.90 18.17 4.49
N THR A 95 -16.13 18.47 5.53
CA THR A 95 -16.64 18.98 6.81
C THR A 95 -17.40 20.30 6.67
N ALA A 96 -17.06 21.11 5.67
CA ALA A 96 -17.78 22.36 5.36
C ALA A 96 -19.26 22.15 5.01
N VAL A 97 -19.66 20.94 4.61
CA VAL A 97 -21.06 20.57 4.33
C VAL A 97 -21.65 19.63 5.40
N GLY A 98 -20.92 19.43 6.51
CA GLY A 98 -21.39 18.70 7.69
C GLY A 98 -20.98 17.23 7.78
N ASP A 99 -20.19 16.74 6.86
CA ASP A 99 -19.67 15.36 6.90
C ASP A 99 -18.55 15.22 7.94
N PRO A 100 -18.35 14.04 8.53
CA PRO A 100 -17.13 13.76 9.30
C PRO A 100 -15.88 13.75 8.39
N VAL A 101 -14.75 14.16 8.94
CA VAL A 101 -13.44 14.10 8.25
C VAL A 101 -13.18 12.69 7.73
N GLY A 102 -12.67 12.57 6.50
CA GLY A 102 -12.34 11.32 5.87
C GLY A 102 -13.52 10.55 5.28
N LEU A 103 -14.75 11.05 5.44
CA LEU A 103 -15.92 10.39 4.86
C LEU A 103 -15.87 10.43 3.32
N ILE A 104 -15.92 9.28 2.70
CA ILE A 104 -16.02 9.16 1.25
C ILE A 104 -17.48 9.15 0.88
N SER A 105 -17.97 10.26 0.37
CA SER A 105 -19.36 10.41 -0.08
C SER A 105 -19.70 9.38 -1.18
N GLY A 106 -20.93 8.88 -1.16
CA GLY A 106 -21.40 7.87 -2.12
C GLY A 106 -21.20 6.43 -1.66
N ILE A 107 -20.14 6.11 -0.92
CA ILE A 107 -19.98 4.84 -0.23
C ILE A 107 -20.20 4.95 1.28
N ASN A 108 -20.21 6.16 1.81
CA ASN A 108 -20.46 6.51 3.22
C ASN A 108 -19.56 5.78 4.21
N MET A 109 -18.27 5.72 3.90
CA MET A 109 -17.24 5.08 4.74
C MET A 109 -16.05 6.01 4.94
N ILE A 110 -15.46 5.95 6.12
CA ILE A 110 -14.17 6.57 6.43
C ILE A 110 -13.07 5.52 6.28
N GLU A 111 -13.24 4.37 6.93
CA GLU A 111 -12.32 3.25 6.86
C GLU A 111 -12.72 2.28 5.74
N LEU A 112 -11.82 2.03 4.82
CA LEU A 112 -11.95 1.04 3.76
C LEU A 112 -11.29 -0.26 4.27
N PRO A 113 -12.06 -1.30 4.60
CA PRO A 113 -11.51 -2.51 5.23
C PRO A 113 -10.58 -3.26 4.27
N ALA A 114 -9.47 -3.75 4.79
CA ALA A 114 -8.67 -4.73 4.10
C ALA A 114 -9.33 -6.12 4.16
N ASP A 115 -8.98 -6.99 3.23
CA ASP A 115 -9.38 -8.41 3.31
C ASP A 115 -8.60 -9.09 4.45
N THR A 116 -9.33 -9.60 5.44
CA THR A 116 -8.75 -10.18 6.65
C THR A 116 -7.90 -11.41 6.35
N LYS A 117 -8.27 -12.23 5.35
CA LYS A 117 -7.50 -13.40 4.97
C LYS A 117 -6.14 -13.02 4.40
N ILE A 118 -6.10 -12.00 3.51
CA ILE A 118 -4.84 -11.51 2.94
C ILE A 118 -3.98 -10.88 4.04
N ALA A 119 -4.57 -10.07 4.92
CA ALA A 119 -3.87 -9.45 6.04
C ALA A 119 -3.25 -10.49 6.99
N ASP A 120 -4.00 -11.51 7.39
CA ASP A 120 -3.53 -12.62 8.25
C ASP A 120 -2.43 -13.46 7.57
N GLU A 121 -2.48 -13.62 6.25
CA GLU A 121 -1.44 -14.31 5.50
C GLU A 121 -0.15 -13.50 5.48
N LEU A 122 -0.22 -12.18 5.26
CA LEU A 122 0.92 -11.27 5.30
C LEU A 122 1.53 -11.21 6.71
N ASP A 123 0.71 -11.17 7.76
CA ASP A 123 1.12 -11.22 9.16
C ASP A 123 1.97 -12.47 9.44
N ARG A 124 1.46 -13.65 9.08
CA ARG A 124 2.19 -14.92 9.23
C ARG A 124 3.51 -14.94 8.44
N VAL A 125 3.53 -14.35 7.26
CA VAL A 125 4.76 -14.27 6.44
C VAL A 125 5.79 -13.37 7.11
N CYS A 126 5.40 -12.22 7.64
CA CYS A 126 6.30 -11.32 8.37
C CYS A 126 6.83 -11.98 9.64
N ALA A 127 5.98 -12.66 10.40
CA ALA A 127 6.37 -13.43 11.60
C ALA A 127 7.39 -14.53 11.26
N ALA A 128 7.14 -15.30 10.21
CA ALA A 128 8.04 -16.35 9.75
C ALA A 128 9.40 -15.83 9.21
N ALA A 129 9.41 -14.58 8.72
CA ALA A 129 10.62 -13.89 8.28
C ALA A 129 11.38 -13.20 9.43
N ASN A 130 10.88 -13.23 10.67
CA ASN A 130 11.38 -12.47 11.83
C ASN A 130 11.48 -10.96 11.55
N VAL A 131 10.55 -10.42 10.78
CA VAL A 131 10.43 -8.97 10.53
C VAL A 131 9.45 -8.41 11.56
N ASN A 132 9.85 -7.35 12.28
CA ASN A 132 8.93 -6.66 13.16
C ASN A 132 7.82 -6.03 12.33
N HIS A 133 6.57 -6.23 12.74
CA HIS A 133 5.42 -5.79 11.96
C HIS A 133 4.20 -5.52 12.84
N ARG A 134 3.27 -4.74 12.30
CA ARG A 134 2.03 -4.38 12.97
C ARG A 134 0.86 -4.34 11.99
N LEU A 135 -0.26 -4.92 12.40
CA LEU A 135 -1.55 -4.68 11.74
C LEU A 135 -2.15 -3.36 12.26
N GLY A 136 -2.64 -2.53 11.35
CA GLY A 136 -3.24 -1.26 11.71
C GLY A 136 -3.80 -0.49 10.52
N VAL A 137 -4.34 0.68 10.78
CA VAL A 137 -4.86 1.58 9.74
C VAL A 137 -3.69 2.23 8.99
N ILE A 138 -3.78 2.25 7.66
CA ILE A 138 -2.84 2.98 6.79
C ILE A 138 -3.57 4.21 6.24
N ALA A 139 -2.98 5.40 6.44
CA ALA A 139 -3.52 6.66 5.99
C ALA A 139 -2.89 7.10 4.67
N SER A 140 -3.71 7.40 3.66
CA SER A 140 -3.26 7.88 2.34
C SER A 140 -3.72 9.32 2.08
N GLY A 141 -2.91 10.07 1.34
CA GLY A 141 -3.30 11.38 0.83
C GLY A 141 -2.33 11.87 -0.24
N ASP A 142 -2.74 12.84 -1.05
CA ASP A 142 -1.89 13.45 -2.07
C ASP A 142 -0.91 14.47 -1.45
N GLN A 143 -0.30 14.08 -0.32
CA GLN A 143 0.63 14.88 0.46
C GLN A 143 1.76 14.01 1.02
N PHE A 144 3.01 14.44 0.81
CA PHE A 144 4.14 13.88 1.53
C PHE A 144 4.15 14.46 2.95
N VAL A 145 3.69 13.68 3.93
CA VAL A 145 3.53 14.13 5.32
C VAL A 145 4.89 14.16 6.01
N HIS A 146 5.35 15.37 6.36
CA HIS A 146 6.66 15.60 6.94
C HIS A 146 6.65 16.47 8.21
N THR A 147 5.50 17.04 8.59
CA THR A 147 5.40 17.86 9.80
C THR A 147 4.79 17.09 10.95
N THR A 148 5.28 17.39 12.16
CA THR A 148 4.79 16.76 13.39
C THR A 148 3.30 17.05 13.60
N GLU A 149 2.85 18.29 13.33
CA GLU A 149 1.45 18.69 13.49
C GLU A 149 0.52 17.82 12.62
N ARG A 150 0.90 17.60 11.35
CA ARG A 150 0.08 16.79 10.44
C ARG A 150 0.05 15.33 10.87
N ARG A 151 1.18 14.79 11.34
CA ARG A 151 1.26 13.42 11.86
C ARG A 151 0.39 13.24 13.09
N VAL A 152 0.52 14.11 14.09
CA VAL A 152 -0.29 14.10 15.31
C VAL A 152 -1.78 14.17 14.96
N TRP A 153 -2.14 15.05 14.03
CA TRP A 153 -3.52 15.16 13.57
C TRP A 153 -4.03 13.88 12.91
N ILE A 154 -3.26 13.23 12.02
CA ILE A 154 -3.65 11.97 11.38
C ILE A 154 -3.83 10.86 12.43
N VAL A 155 -2.91 10.76 13.38
CA VAL A 155 -3.00 9.75 14.46
C VAL A 155 -4.24 10.00 15.32
N SER A 156 -4.46 11.24 15.78
CA SER A 156 -5.61 11.56 16.66
C SER A 156 -6.97 11.41 15.96
N THR A 157 -6.99 11.56 14.64
CA THR A 157 -8.24 11.51 13.86
C THR A 157 -8.56 10.08 13.40
N PHE A 158 -7.56 9.33 12.96
CA PHE A 158 -7.78 8.03 12.29
C PHE A 158 -7.12 6.84 13.02
N ASN A 159 -6.37 7.07 14.10
CA ASN A 159 -5.59 6.02 14.78
C ASN A 159 -4.68 5.24 13.81
N ALA A 160 -4.11 5.93 12.82
CA ALA A 160 -3.31 5.32 11.78
C ALA A 160 -1.91 4.96 12.28
N SER A 161 -1.37 3.83 11.80
CA SER A 161 -0.03 3.30 12.12
C SER A 161 1.03 3.73 11.12
N ALA A 162 0.63 4.04 9.88
CA ALA A 162 1.53 4.46 8.81
C ALA A 162 0.83 5.44 7.86
N VAL A 163 1.62 6.26 7.16
CA VAL A 163 1.14 7.24 6.17
C VAL A 163 1.89 7.11 4.86
N GLU A 164 1.16 7.14 3.76
CA GLU A 164 1.66 7.05 2.39
C GLU A 164 0.70 7.76 1.40
N MET A 165 0.71 7.44 0.11
CA MET A 165 -0.01 8.27 -0.87
C MET A 165 -0.96 7.48 -1.81
N GLU A 166 -1.15 6.14 -1.68
CA GLU A 166 -1.84 5.32 -2.68
C GLU A 166 -2.86 4.32 -2.13
N ALA A 167 -2.59 3.67 -1.00
CA ALA A 167 -3.30 2.49 -0.54
C ALA A 167 -4.81 2.69 -0.40
N ALA A 168 -5.25 3.82 0.16
CA ALA A 168 -6.68 4.08 0.33
C ALA A 168 -7.41 4.30 -1.00
N ALA A 169 -6.74 4.85 -2.01
CA ALA A 169 -7.35 4.98 -3.34
C ALA A 169 -7.52 3.61 -4.01
N ILE A 170 -6.54 2.71 -3.89
CA ILE A 170 -6.64 1.33 -4.37
C ILE A 170 -7.72 0.58 -3.59
N ALA A 171 -7.74 0.72 -2.25
CA ALA A 171 -8.76 0.13 -1.39
C ALA A 171 -10.17 0.57 -1.79
N GLN A 172 -10.38 1.85 -2.09
CA GLN A 172 -11.66 2.36 -2.57
C GLN A 172 -12.06 1.72 -3.89
N VAL A 173 -11.15 1.63 -4.87
CA VAL A 173 -11.41 0.95 -6.14
C VAL A 173 -11.75 -0.53 -5.90
N CYS A 174 -11.00 -1.22 -5.06
CA CYS A 174 -11.25 -2.62 -4.74
C CYS A 174 -12.59 -2.82 -4.03
N PHE A 175 -12.93 -1.95 -3.08
CA PHE A 175 -14.20 -1.99 -2.35
C PHE A 175 -15.41 -1.88 -3.30
N VAL A 176 -15.42 -0.88 -4.18
CA VAL A 176 -16.56 -0.70 -5.11
C VAL A 176 -16.64 -1.80 -6.17
N ASN A 177 -15.53 -2.42 -6.53
CA ASN A 177 -15.48 -3.56 -7.44
C ASN A 177 -15.60 -4.93 -6.74
N LYS A 178 -15.69 -4.98 -5.41
CA LYS A 178 -15.77 -6.20 -4.59
C LYS A 178 -14.55 -7.12 -4.80
N ILE A 179 -13.38 -6.55 -4.92
CA ILE A 179 -12.10 -7.25 -5.06
C ILE A 179 -11.39 -7.25 -3.71
N PRO A 180 -10.96 -8.42 -3.19
CA PRO A 180 -10.13 -8.51 -1.99
C PRO A 180 -8.87 -7.67 -2.11
N PHE A 181 -8.54 -6.93 -1.05
CA PHE A 181 -7.42 -6.00 -1.02
C PHE A 181 -6.72 -6.01 0.33
N ALA A 182 -5.39 -5.90 0.31
CA ALA A 182 -4.61 -5.48 1.46
C ALA A 182 -3.40 -4.64 1.02
N ALA A 183 -2.90 -3.82 1.93
CA ALA A 183 -1.66 -3.07 1.74
C ALA A 183 -0.59 -3.54 2.72
N ILE A 184 0.65 -3.55 2.24
CA ILE A 184 1.86 -3.77 3.02
C ILE A 184 2.81 -2.60 2.78
N ARG A 185 3.38 -2.06 3.85
CA ARG A 185 4.30 -0.93 3.81
C ARG A 185 5.52 -1.19 4.66
N VAL A 186 6.69 -1.04 4.07
CA VAL A 186 7.94 -1.04 4.85
C VAL A 186 8.24 0.41 5.26
N ILE A 187 8.53 0.61 6.52
CA ILE A 187 8.81 1.95 7.05
C ILE A 187 10.13 2.45 6.48
N SER A 188 10.09 3.59 5.82
CA SER A 188 11.24 4.25 5.19
C SER A 188 11.70 5.49 5.93
N ASP A 189 10.85 6.06 6.77
CA ASP A 189 11.13 7.27 7.54
C ASP A 189 10.38 7.28 8.87
N GLU A 190 10.98 7.92 9.87
CA GLU A 190 10.39 8.06 11.20
C GLU A 190 9.72 9.42 11.38
N ALA A 191 8.81 9.46 12.35
CA ALA A 191 8.02 10.64 12.65
C ALA A 191 8.85 11.84 13.19
N SER A 192 10.08 11.59 13.66
CA SER A 192 10.98 12.58 14.24
C SER A 192 12.28 12.64 13.43
N GLY A 193 12.74 13.81 13.07
CA GLY A 193 13.99 13.99 12.35
C GLY A 193 13.85 14.55 10.95
N ASP A 194 14.86 14.41 10.13
CA ASP A 194 14.84 14.84 8.73
C ASP A 194 14.27 13.72 7.84
N VAL A 195 12.96 13.70 7.75
CA VAL A 195 12.17 12.69 6.97
C VAL A 195 12.69 12.55 5.54
N LYS A 196 13.22 13.62 4.93
CA LYS A 196 13.76 13.56 3.57
C LYS A 196 15.06 12.77 3.52
N ILE A 197 15.94 12.94 4.51
CA ILE A 197 17.19 12.19 4.59
C ILE A 197 16.90 10.73 4.85
N ASP A 198 16.00 10.41 5.76
CA ASP A 198 15.58 9.04 6.06
C ASP A 198 15.03 8.36 4.80
N TYR A 199 14.05 8.96 4.14
CA TYR A 199 13.46 8.44 2.92
C TYR A 199 14.51 8.16 1.85
N MET A 200 15.37 9.12 1.52
CA MET A 200 16.39 8.96 0.47
C MET A 200 17.42 7.87 0.81
N THR A 201 17.70 7.69 2.10
CA THR A 201 18.68 6.70 2.58
C THR A 201 18.11 5.29 2.59
N PHE A 202 16.88 5.11 3.06
CA PHE A 202 16.32 3.80 3.38
C PHE A 202 15.35 3.25 2.34
N VAL A 203 14.86 4.07 1.41
CA VAL A 203 13.85 3.67 0.42
C VAL A 203 14.23 2.43 -0.41
N LYS A 204 15.51 2.26 -0.75
CA LYS A 204 15.96 1.10 -1.53
C LYS A 204 15.95 -0.20 -0.71
N ALA A 205 16.39 -0.14 0.55
CA ALA A 205 16.35 -1.28 1.45
C ALA A 205 14.90 -1.67 1.77
N ALA A 206 14.05 -0.69 2.06
CA ALA A 206 12.63 -0.89 2.29
C ALA A 206 11.93 -1.54 1.08
N ALA A 207 12.26 -1.10 -0.13
CA ALA A 207 11.74 -1.70 -1.36
C ALA A 207 12.16 -3.17 -1.54
N ALA A 208 13.40 -3.52 -1.18
CA ALA A 208 13.87 -4.91 -1.23
C ALA A 208 13.11 -5.79 -0.21
N THR A 209 12.92 -5.31 1.02
CA THR A 209 12.13 -6.00 2.04
C THR A 209 10.68 -6.19 1.61
N SER A 210 10.04 -5.14 1.06
CA SER A 210 8.67 -5.21 0.53
C SER A 210 8.53 -6.28 -0.55
N SER A 211 9.50 -6.35 -1.47
CA SER A 211 9.51 -7.35 -2.53
C SER A 211 9.70 -8.78 -2.00
N ASP A 212 10.57 -8.98 -1.00
CA ASP A 212 10.79 -10.30 -0.38
C ASP A 212 9.53 -10.80 0.32
N ILE A 213 8.84 -9.94 1.05
CA ILE A 213 7.58 -10.31 1.73
C ILE A 213 6.50 -10.66 0.71
N ALA A 214 6.35 -9.89 -0.37
CA ALA A 214 5.41 -10.19 -1.44
C ALA A 214 5.70 -11.55 -2.09
N LEU A 215 6.98 -11.88 -2.32
CA LEU A 215 7.40 -13.20 -2.85
C LEU A 215 7.09 -14.34 -1.88
N ARG A 216 7.39 -14.17 -0.60
CA ARG A 216 7.07 -15.18 0.44
C ARG A 216 5.58 -15.42 0.54
N TRP A 217 4.78 -14.35 0.48
CA TRP A 217 3.33 -14.45 0.48
C TRP A 217 2.81 -15.24 -0.74
N LEU A 218 3.33 -14.97 -1.94
CA LEU A 218 2.98 -15.74 -3.13
C LEU A 218 3.37 -17.22 -3.02
N ARG A 219 4.55 -17.53 -2.46
CA ARG A 219 5.01 -18.92 -2.22
C ARG A 219 4.11 -19.67 -1.25
N ALA A 220 3.71 -19.01 -0.17
CA ALA A 220 2.84 -19.62 0.83
C ALA A 220 1.44 -20.01 0.30
N ARG A 221 1.09 -19.51 -0.89
CA ARG A 221 -0.17 -19.76 -1.59
C ARG A 221 -0.04 -20.69 -2.82
N ALA A 222 1.17 -21.13 -3.15
CA ALA A 222 1.47 -21.95 -4.31
C ALA A 222 1.00 -23.42 -4.16
#